data_f039cffbf74c5e3e8dfb8a7fb4c5d4b8
#
_entry.id   f039cffbf74c5e3e8dfb8a7fb4c5d4b8
#
_cell.length_a   1.000
_cell.length_b   1.000
_cell.length_c   1.000
_cell.angle_alpha   90.00
_cell.angle_beta   90.00
_cell.angle_gamma   90.00
#
_symmetry.space_group_name_H-M   'P 1'
#
loop_
_entity.id
_entity.type
_entity.pdbx_description
1 polymer ?
#
loop_
_entity_poly.entity_id
_entity_poly.type
_entity_poly.pdbx_seq_one_letter_code
_entity_poly.pdbx_strand_id
1 'polypeptide(L)'
;LNTMIEHSKSVRMGIKKSLMIVDMPHNTYRNSNEALKNAKLIMKKTKCDGVKLEGGKKIINSVKTLIKNNIPVMGHIGVLPQSDKTFKFKGKKKSEKENIIRDVKLLEEVGVFSIVLECIETSLAKQVTKSISVPTIGIGASNNCDGQILVFDDLIGLNPINVRFVKK
;
A
#
# COMPACT_ATOMS: atom_id res chain seq x y z
N LEU A 1 -14.54 -7.19 4.67
CA LEU A 1 -13.84 -8.14 3.82
C LEU A 1 -14.69 -8.58 2.62
N ASN A 2 -15.95 -9.01 2.83
CA ASN A 2 -16.81 -9.49 1.74
C ASN A 2 -17.03 -8.43 0.66
N THR A 3 -17.34 -7.20 1.03
CA THR A 3 -17.50 -6.07 0.09
C THR A 3 -16.26 -5.88 -0.78
N MET A 4 -15.06 -5.93 -0.18
CA MET A 4 -13.79 -5.83 -0.92
C MET A 4 -13.63 -6.99 -1.92
N ILE A 5 -14.00 -8.20 -1.53
CA ILE A 5 -13.97 -9.36 -2.43
C ILE A 5 -14.90 -9.17 -3.62
N GLU A 6 -16.13 -8.68 -3.41
CA GLU A 6 -17.08 -8.45 -4.51
C GLU A 6 -16.60 -7.35 -5.47
N HIS A 7 -16.09 -6.23 -4.94
CA HIS A 7 -15.47 -5.18 -5.77
C HIS A 7 -14.28 -5.74 -6.56
N SER A 8 -13.42 -6.51 -5.90
CA SER A 8 -12.25 -7.12 -6.56
C SER A 8 -12.62 -8.11 -7.68
N LYS A 9 -13.70 -8.87 -7.52
CA LYS A 9 -14.23 -9.73 -8.61
C LYS A 9 -14.66 -8.90 -9.80
N SER A 10 -15.35 -7.77 -9.57
CA SER A 10 -15.77 -6.87 -10.64
C SER A 10 -14.57 -6.28 -11.38
N VAL A 11 -13.56 -5.82 -10.64
CA VAL A 11 -12.30 -5.32 -11.21
C VAL A 11 -11.60 -6.41 -12.02
N ARG A 12 -11.53 -7.65 -11.50
CA ARG A 12 -10.87 -8.78 -12.18
C ARG A 12 -11.46 -9.04 -13.57
N MET A 13 -12.75 -8.85 -13.75
CA MET A 13 -13.40 -9.06 -15.07
C MET A 13 -12.89 -8.07 -16.13
N GLY A 14 -12.49 -6.87 -15.73
CA GLY A 14 -11.97 -5.84 -16.64
C GLY A 14 -10.46 -5.95 -16.90
N ILE A 15 -9.69 -6.59 -16.00
CA ILE A 15 -8.24 -6.67 -16.11
C ILE A 15 -7.82 -7.79 -17.04
N LYS A 16 -7.00 -7.46 -18.07
CA LYS A 16 -6.46 -8.43 -19.03
C LYS A 16 -4.95 -8.67 -18.86
N LYS A 17 -4.15 -7.62 -18.61
CA LYS A 17 -2.68 -7.69 -18.61
C LYS A 17 -2.05 -7.17 -17.31
N SER A 18 -2.69 -6.19 -16.64
CA SER A 18 -2.14 -5.57 -15.44
C SER A 18 -2.21 -6.50 -14.24
N LEU A 19 -1.25 -6.38 -13.33
CA LEU A 19 -1.35 -6.99 -12.01
C LEU A 19 -2.53 -6.39 -11.24
N MET A 20 -3.26 -7.23 -10.53
CA MET A 20 -4.33 -6.82 -9.63
C MET A 20 -3.92 -7.05 -8.19
N ILE A 21 -3.76 -5.97 -7.44
CA ILE A 21 -3.43 -6.01 -6.03
C ILE A 21 -4.67 -5.61 -5.24
N VAL A 22 -5.05 -6.42 -4.25
CA VAL A 22 -6.23 -6.19 -3.42
C VAL A 22 -5.83 -5.68 -2.05
N ASP A 23 -6.37 -4.53 -1.67
CA ASP A 23 -6.15 -3.97 -0.33
C ASP A 23 -6.85 -4.84 0.72
N MET A 24 -6.11 -5.27 1.71
CA MET A 24 -6.70 -5.91 2.89
C MET A 24 -7.40 -4.84 3.72
N PRO A 25 -8.72 -4.95 3.98
CA PRO A 25 -9.44 -3.95 4.76
C PRO A 25 -8.92 -3.81 6.20
N HIS A 26 -9.12 -2.65 6.78
CA HIS A 26 -8.80 -2.39 8.18
C HIS A 26 -9.33 -3.50 9.10
N ASN A 27 -8.56 -3.86 10.12
CA ASN A 27 -8.88 -4.94 11.05
C ASN A 27 -8.97 -6.37 10.46
N THR A 28 -8.50 -6.62 9.24
CA THR A 28 -8.47 -7.97 8.66
C THR A 28 -7.09 -8.63 8.72
N TYR A 29 -6.09 -7.95 9.31
CA TYR A 29 -4.70 -8.42 9.45
C TYR A 29 -4.05 -8.03 10.79
N ARG A 30 -4.85 -8.01 11.87
CA ARG A 30 -4.40 -7.64 13.24
C ARG A 30 -3.30 -8.53 13.80
N ASN A 31 -3.26 -9.77 13.35
CA ASN A 31 -2.22 -10.76 13.67
C ASN A 31 -1.94 -11.66 12.48
N SER A 32 -0.86 -12.44 12.56
CA SER A 32 -0.39 -13.28 11.46
C SER A 32 -1.38 -14.34 11.01
N ASN A 33 -2.11 -14.95 11.92
CA ASN A 33 -3.09 -16.01 11.61
C ASN A 33 -4.29 -15.42 10.87
N GLU A 34 -4.81 -14.30 11.36
CA GLU A 34 -5.93 -13.58 10.73
C GLU A 34 -5.53 -13.07 9.35
N ALA A 35 -4.35 -12.45 9.22
CA ALA A 35 -3.81 -12.00 7.96
C ALA A 35 -3.73 -13.14 6.94
N LEU A 36 -3.16 -14.27 7.32
CA LEU A 36 -3.01 -15.43 6.44
C LEU A 36 -4.36 -16.00 5.99
N LYS A 37 -5.30 -16.19 6.93
CA LYS A 37 -6.66 -16.67 6.63
C LYS A 37 -7.35 -15.77 5.62
N ASN A 38 -7.34 -14.47 5.87
CA ASN A 38 -8.05 -13.49 5.05
C ASN A 38 -7.38 -13.28 3.68
N ALA A 39 -6.06 -13.24 3.63
CA ALA A 39 -5.33 -13.13 2.37
C ALA A 39 -5.55 -14.38 1.47
N LYS A 40 -5.49 -15.59 2.02
CA LYS A 40 -5.85 -16.81 1.28
C LYS A 40 -7.27 -16.77 0.73
N LEU A 41 -8.22 -16.25 1.50
CA LEU A 41 -9.62 -16.09 1.06
C LEU A 41 -9.71 -15.10 -0.10
N ILE A 42 -9.07 -13.93 0.01
CA ILE A 42 -9.01 -12.91 -1.05
C ILE A 42 -8.41 -13.53 -2.32
N MET A 43 -7.20 -14.07 -2.25
CA MET A 43 -6.51 -14.68 -3.40
C MET A 43 -7.37 -15.75 -4.09
N LYS A 44 -7.98 -16.65 -3.32
CA LYS A 44 -8.85 -17.70 -3.85
C LYS A 44 -10.08 -17.15 -4.56
N LYS A 45 -10.75 -16.15 -3.99
CA LYS A 45 -12.05 -15.63 -4.47
C LYS A 45 -11.91 -14.63 -5.63
N THR A 46 -10.83 -13.86 -5.66
CA THR A 46 -10.66 -12.75 -6.60
C THR A 46 -9.68 -13.05 -7.72
N LYS A 47 -8.82 -14.07 -7.55
CA LYS A 47 -7.71 -14.38 -8.46
C LYS A 47 -6.76 -13.18 -8.63
N CYS A 48 -6.59 -12.37 -7.58
CA CYS A 48 -5.62 -11.28 -7.59
C CYS A 48 -4.19 -11.82 -7.56
N ASP A 49 -3.26 -10.96 -7.96
CA ASP A 49 -1.84 -11.29 -8.06
C ASP A 49 -1.08 -11.03 -6.76
N GLY A 50 -1.69 -10.29 -5.83
CA GLY A 50 -1.13 -10.02 -4.51
C GLY A 50 -2.11 -9.24 -3.63
N VAL A 51 -1.69 -8.98 -2.40
CA VAL A 51 -2.45 -8.17 -1.44
C VAL A 51 -1.63 -6.96 -0.98
N LYS A 52 -2.31 -5.86 -0.60
CA LYS A 52 -1.65 -4.69 -0.02
C LYS A 52 -2.04 -4.55 1.46
N LEU A 53 -1.06 -4.22 2.30
CA LEU A 53 -1.24 -3.97 3.73
C LEU A 53 -0.65 -2.60 4.09
N GLU A 54 -1.37 -1.85 4.93
CA GLU A 54 -0.95 -0.55 5.43
C GLU A 54 -0.17 -0.66 6.73
N GLY A 55 1.02 -0.06 6.77
CA GLY A 55 1.88 0.06 7.94
C GLY A 55 3.27 -0.52 7.75
N GLY A 56 4.12 -0.29 8.76
CA GLY A 56 5.51 -0.75 8.80
C GLY A 56 5.74 -1.79 9.89
N LYS A 57 6.62 -1.47 10.85
CA LYS A 57 7.01 -2.37 11.96
C LYS A 57 5.84 -3.08 12.64
N LYS A 58 4.69 -2.40 12.81
CA LYS A 58 3.53 -2.97 13.53
C LYS A 58 2.93 -4.20 12.84
N ILE A 59 3.01 -4.29 11.53
CA ILE A 59 2.42 -5.37 10.73
C ILE A 59 3.45 -6.34 10.18
N ILE A 60 4.73 -6.15 10.50
CA ILE A 60 5.84 -6.89 9.88
C ILE A 60 5.70 -8.41 10.03
N ASN A 61 5.22 -8.89 11.17
CA ASN A 61 4.99 -10.32 11.40
C ASN A 61 3.88 -10.89 10.50
N SER A 62 2.81 -10.12 10.27
CA SER A 62 1.75 -10.48 9.33
C SER A 62 2.30 -10.54 7.90
N VAL A 63 3.04 -9.52 7.46
CA VAL A 63 3.69 -9.48 6.14
C VAL A 63 4.62 -10.68 5.96
N LYS A 64 5.53 -10.93 6.91
CA LYS A 64 6.44 -12.08 6.89
C LYS A 64 5.71 -13.41 6.77
N THR A 65 4.58 -13.56 7.48
CA THR A 65 3.77 -14.77 7.43
C THR A 65 3.13 -14.97 6.06
N LEU A 66 2.61 -13.91 5.44
CA LEU A 66 2.04 -13.97 4.10
C LEU A 66 3.08 -14.40 3.07
N ILE A 67 4.25 -13.75 3.06
CA ILE A 67 5.33 -14.04 2.12
C ILE A 67 5.85 -15.47 2.28
N LYS A 68 6.04 -15.95 3.52
CA LYS A 68 6.39 -17.35 3.79
C LYS A 68 5.37 -18.38 3.28
N ASN A 69 4.13 -17.95 3.07
CA ASN A 69 3.06 -18.78 2.49
C ASN A 69 2.83 -18.49 1.00
N ASN A 70 3.83 -17.95 0.30
CA ASN A 70 3.79 -17.61 -1.13
C ASN A 70 2.66 -16.66 -1.54
N ILE A 71 2.29 -15.74 -0.66
CA ILE A 71 1.34 -14.67 -0.97
C ILE A 71 2.15 -13.41 -1.23
N PRO A 72 2.15 -12.87 -2.47
CA PRO A 72 2.83 -11.63 -2.77
C PRO A 72 2.21 -10.45 -2.02
N VAL A 73 3.07 -9.64 -1.37
CA VAL A 73 2.64 -8.49 -0.58
C VAL A 73 3.22 -7.20 -1.13
N MET A 74 2.36 -6.20 -1.33
CA MET A 74 2.70 -4.81 -1.53
C MET A 74 2.62 -4.09 -0.17
N GLY A 75 3.69 -3.41 0.23
CA GLY A 75 3.70 -2.57 1.43
C GLY A 75 3.05 -1.21 1.17
N HIS A 76 2.67 -0.51 2.23
CA HIS A 76 2.13 0.86 2.13
C HIS A 76 2.60 1.68 3.33
N ILE A 77 3.32 2.77 3.06
CA ILE A 77 3.93 3.67 4.05
C ILE A 77 3.54 5.13 3.74
N GLY A 78 3.56 5.95 4.74
CA GLY A 78 3.20 7.37 4.66
C GLY A 78 1.88 7.66 5.37
N VAL A 79 0.96 8.34 4.71
CA VAL A 79 -0.43 8.42 5.17
C VAL A 79 -1.03 7.03 5.01
N LEU A 80 -1.75 6.59 6.02
CA LEU A 80 -2.41 5.29 6.07
C LEU A 80 -3.93 5.54 6.15
N PRO A 81 -4.64 5.63 5.02
CA PRO A 81 -6.04 6.05 4.99
C PRO A 81 -6.97 5.21 5.88
N GLN A 82 -6.65 3.92 6.07
CA GLN A 82 -7.47 3.04 6.91
C GLN A 82 -7.35 3.32 8.41
N SER A 83 -6.27 3.97 8.87
CA SER A 83 -5.99 4.16 10.30
C SER A 83 -5.72 5.61 10.71
N ASP A 84 -5.24 6.45 9.80
CA ASP A 84 -4.96 7.86 10.10
C ASP A 84 -6.27 8.68 10.16
N LYS A 85 -6.48 9.37 11.28
CA LYS A 85 -7.65 10.23 11.47
C LYS A 85 -7.59 11.53 10.67
N THR A 86 -6.40 11.92 10.23
CA THR A 86 -6.17 13.18 9.50
C THR A 86 -5.24 12.94 8.33
N PHE A 87 -5.61 13.49 7.18
CA PHE A 87 -4.82 13.41 5.96
C PHE A 87 -3.73 14.49 5.97
N LYS A 88 -2.58 14.19 6.59
CA LYS A 88 -1.44 15.11 6.69
C LYS A 88 -0.18 14.49 6.10
N PHE A 89 0.51 15.25 5.25
CA PHE A 89 1.82 14.85 4.71
C PHE A 89 2.77 14.43 5.82
N LYS A 90 3.42 13.29 5.64
CA LYS A 90 4.36 12.67 6.57
C LYS A 90 5.81 12.97 6.18
N GLY A 91 6.70 12.83 7.14
CA GLY A 91 8.14 12.96 6.90
C GLY A 91 8.68 14.38 6.94
N LYS A 92 7.96 15.33 7.54
CA LYS A 92 8.48 16.69 7.80
C LYS A 92 9.39 16.73 9.03
N LYS A 93 9.06 15.99 10.07
CA LYS A 93 9.85 15.91 11.30
C LYS A 93 10.93 14.85 11.18
N LYS A 94 12.09 15.08 11.82
CA LYS A 94 13.22 14.14 11.80
C LYS A 94 12.82 12.74 12.26
N SER A 95 12.08 12.63 13.35
CA SER A 95 11.60 11.34 13.87
C SER A 95 10.65 10.61 12.92
N GLU A 96 9.81 11.34 12.20
CA GLU A 96 8.96 10.74 11.15
C GLU A 96 9.79 10.21 9.99
N LYS A 97 10.81 10.97 9.55
CA LYS A 97 11.74 10.53 8.48
C LYS A 97 12.43 9.24 8.86
N GLU A 98 13.02 9.19 10.06
CA GLU A 98 13.73 8.01 10.55
C GLU A 98 12.80 6.78 10.65
N ASN A 99 11.57 6.97 11.12
CA ASN A 99 10.58 5.91 11.20
C ASN A 99 10.20 5.39 9.80
N ILE A 100 9.93 6.28 8.85
CA ILE A 100 9.59 5.91 7.47
C ILE A 100 10.72 5.13 6.83
N ILE A 101 11.95 5.61 6.93
CA ILE A 101 13.14 4.92 6.35
C ILE A 101 13.30 3.53 6.96
N ARG A 102 13.18 3.42 8.29
CA ARG A 102 13.27 2.13 8.99
C ARG A 102 12.16 1.17 8.54
N ASP A 103 10.92 1.64 8.49
CA ASP A 103 9.77 0.81 8.16
C ASP A 103 9.82 0.33 6.70
N VAL A 104 10.29 1.16 5.78
CA VAL A 104 10.52 0.79 4.38
C VAL A 104 11.58 -0.31 4.26
N LYS A 105 12.71 -0.16 4.96
CA LYS A 105 13.78 -1.18 4.96
C LYS A 105 13.31 -2.50 5.55
N LEU A 106 12.55 -2.47 6.64
CA LEU A 106 11.97 -3.69 7.23
C LEU A 106 11.02 -4.40 6.26
N LEU A 107 10.21 -3.66 5.50
CA LEU A 107 9.33 -4.23 4.48
C LEU A 107 10.14 -4.86 3.33
N GLU A 108 11.18 -4.19 2.85
CA GLU A 108 12.07 -4.75 1.84
C GLU A 108 12.76 -6.02 2.34
N GLU A 109 13.33 -6.01 3.54
CA GLU A 109 14.02 -7.15 4.16
C GLU A 109 13.14 -8.40 4.28
N VAL A 110 11.85 -8.24 4.55
CA VAL A 110 10.92 -9.38 4.63
C VAL A 110 10.40 -9.84 3.28
N GLY A 111 10.71 -9.11 2.19
CA GLY A 111 10.48 -9.52 0.82
C GLY A 111 9.18 -9.04 0.20
N VAL A 112 8.67 -7.84 0.55
CA VAL A 112 7.59 -7.24 -0.23
C VAL A 112 8.06 -6.99 -1.66
N PHE A 113 7.17 -7.12 -2.65
CA PHE A 113 7.55 -6.94 -4.06
C PHE A 113 7.50 -5.47 -4.52
N SER A 114 6.82 -4.60 -3.77
CA SER A 114 6.70 -3.16 -4.05
C SER A 114 6.21 -2.43 -2.80
N ILE A 115 6.40 -1.11 -2.73
CA ILE A 115 5.94 -0.26 -1.62
C ILE A 115 5.24 0.98 -2.16
N VAL A 116 3.98 1.20 -1.72
CA VAL A 116 3.27 2.45 -1.94
C VAL A 116 3.79 3.50 -0.95
N LEU A 117 4.10 4.69 -1.46
CA LEU A 117 4.48 5.87 -0.69
C LEU A 117 3.38 6.92 -0.83
N GLU A 118 2.53 7.06 0.21
CA GLU A 118 1.39 7.98 0.18
C GLU A 118 1.66 9.26 0.96
N CYS A 119 1.57 10.40 0.27
CA CYS A 119 1.67 11.73 0.89
C CYS A 119 2.89 11.89 1.81
N ILE A 120 4.03 11.42 1.33
CA ILE A 120 5.34 11.61 1.98
C ILE A 120 6.01 12.85 1.39
N GLU A 121 6.79 13.56 2.21
CA GLU A 121 7.60 14.69 1.78
C GLU A 121 8.48 14.30 0.59
N THR A 122 8.50 15.15 -0.46
CA THR A 122 9.06 14.82 -1.78
C THR A 122 10.54 14.41 -1.72
N SER A 123 11.37 15.10 -0.93
CA SER A 123 12.79 14.78 -0.80
C SER A 123 13.00 13.44 -0.09
N LEU A 124 12.16 13.13 0.90
CA LEU A 124 12.19 11.85 1.59
C LEU A 124 11.75 10.69 0.68
N ALA A 125 10.68 10.88 -0.10
CA ALA A 125 10.23 9.87 -1.06
C ALA A 125 11.34 9.56 -2.09
N LYS A 126 12.01 10.60 -2.62
CA LYS A 126 13.19 10.44 -3.50
C LYS A 126 14.32 9.68 -2.82
N GLN A 127 14.62 10.00 -1.53
CA GLN A 127 15.65 9.30 -0.77
C GLN A 127 15.30 7.83 -0.57
N VAL A 128 14.05 7.52 -0.20
CA VAL A 128 13.53 6.16 -0.02
C VAL A 128 13.67 5.37 -1.31
N THR A 129 13.16 5.88 -2.43
CA THR A 129 13.23 5.21 -3.74
C THR A 129 14.66 4.85 -4.12
N LYS A 130 15.64 5.74 -3.83
CA LYS A 130 17.05 5.46 -4.10
C LYS A 130 17.72 4.49 -3.13
N SER A 131 17.13 4.22 -1.97
CA SER A 131 17.75 3.45 -0.88
C SER A 131 17.28 2.01 -0.80
N ILE A 132 16.32 1.60 -1.62
CA ILE A 132 15.75 0.26 -1.69
C ILE A 132 15.77 -0.27 -3.12
N SER A 133 15.69 -1.59 -3.26
CA SER A 133 15.72 -2.29 -4.55
C SER A 133 14.33 -2.61 -5.10
N VAL A 134 13.32 -2.62 -4.24
CA VAL A 134 11.92 -2.89 -4.66
C VAL A 134 11.26 -1.62 -5.21
N PRO A 135 10.43 -1.73 -6.26
CA PRO A 135 9.77 -0.58 -6.85
C PRO A 135 8.91 0.20 -5.86
N THR A 136 8.97 1.52 -5.94
CA THR A 136 8.13 2.44 -5.18
C THR A 136 7.01 3.00 -6.05
N ILE A 137 5.79 3.04 -5.52
CA ILE A 137 4.62 3.60 -6.19
C ILE A 137 4.16 4.84 -5.41
N GLY A 138 4.31 6.01 -6.03
CA GLY A 138 3.94 7.28 -5.38
C GLY A 138 2.46 7.61 -5.55
N ILE A 139 1.84 8.10 -4.48
CA ILE A 139 0.55 8.78 -4.51
C ILE A 139 0.67 10.07 -3.69
N GLY A 140 0.67 11.21 -4.37
CA GLY A 140 0.92 12.50 -3.73
C GLY A 140 2.27 12.62 -3.02
N ALA A 141 3.27 11.85 -3.42
CA ALA A 141 4.60 11.82 -2.79
C ALA A 141 5.66 12.51 -3.67
N SER A 142 6.17 11.83 -4.69
CA SER A 142 7.23 12.36 -5.55
C SER A 142 7.16 11.76 -6.95
N ASN A 143 7.48 12.58 -7.95
CA ASN A 143 7.70 12.12 -9.33
C ASN A 143 9.01 11.29 -9.50
N ASN A 144 9.81 11.15 -8.45
CA ASN A 144 10.98 10.29 -8.43
C ASN A 144 10.69 8.85 -7.98
N CYS A 145 9.44 8.51 -7.62
CA CYS A 145 9.04 7.12 -7.43
C CYS A 145 9.01 6.41 -8.78
N ASP A 146 9.22 5.09 -8.76
CA ASP A 146 9.30 4.27 -9.99
C ASP A 146 7.96 4.19 -10.73
N GLY A 147 6.84 4.33 -10.01
CA GLY A 147 5.51 4.40 -10.56
C GLY A 147 4.63 5.41 -9.82
N GLN A 148 3.46 5.71 -10.41
CA GLN A 148 2.46 6.62 -9.84
C GLN A 148 1.09 5.96 -9.86
N ILE A 149 0.27 6.24 -8.85
CA ILE A 149 -1.12 5.80 -8.78
C ILE A 149 -2.00 6.94 -8.25
N LEU A 150 -3.27 6.94 -8.64
CA LEU A 150 -4.29 7.86 -8.13
C LEU A 150 -5.54 7.09 -7.73
N VAL A 151 -6.28 7.61 -6.75
CA VAL A 151 -7.62 7.13 -6.44
C VAL A 151 -8.55 7.53 -7.58
N PHE A 152 -9.29 6.58 -8.13
CA PHE A 152 -10.17 6.80 -9.26
C PHE A 152 -11.22 7.88 -8.98
N ASP A 153 -11.85 7.86 -7.82
CA ASP A 153 -12.85 8.86 -7.40
C ASP A 153 -12.28 10.27 -7.32
N ASP A 154 -11.00 10.40 -6.93
CA ASP A 154 -10.29 11.69 -6.95
C ASP A 154 -10.05 12.15 -8.38
N LEU A 155 -9.61 11.25 -9.26
CA LEU A 155 -9.29 11.54 -10.65
C LEU A 155 -10.50 12.06 -11.43
N ILE A 156 -11.67 11.44 -11.26
CA ILE A 156 -12.90 11.82 -11.97
C ILE A 156 -13.75 12.86 -11.22
N GLY A 157 -13.28 13.29 -10.04
CA GLY A 157 -13.94 14.35 -9.27
C GLY A 157 -15.19 13.94 -8.49
N LEU A 158 -15.37 12.65 -8.23
CA LEU A 158 -16.46 12.15 -7.37
C LEU A 158 -16.20 12.41 -5.89
N ASN A 159 -14.94 12.49 -5.49
CA ASN A 159 -14.59 12.85 -4.12
C ASN A 159 -14.78 14.37 -3.93
N PRO A 160 -15.55 14.83 -2.91
CA PRO A 160 -15.74 16.26 -2.63
C PRO A 160 -14.47 16.93 -2.09
N ILE A 161 -13.49 16.18 -1.63
CA ILE A 161 -12.21 16.70 -1.13
C ILE A 161 -11.32 17.07 -2.31
N ASN A 162 -10.86 18.33 -2.34
CA ASN A 162 -9.89 18.75 -3.36
C ASN A 162 -8.48 18.30 -2.96
N VAL A 163 -8.01 17.23 -3.57
CA VAL A 163 -6.67 16.68 -3.33
C VAL A 163 -5.66 17.43 -4.19
N ARG A 164 -4.71 18.14 -3.57
CA ARG A 164 -3.79 19.08 -4.23
C ARG A 164 -2.95 18.51 -5.36
N PHE A 165 -2.66 17.22 -5.33
CA PHE A 165 -1.83 16.55 -6.35
C PHE A 165 -2.66 15.93 -7.48
N VAL A 166 -3.97 16.02 -7.44
CA VAL A 166 -4.88 15.61 -8.53
C VAL A 166 -5.29 16.85 -9.30
N LYS A 167 -4.90 16.90 -10.57
CA LYS A 167 -5.41 17.92 -11.51
C LYS A 167 -6.68 17.37 -12.16
N LYS A 168 -7.77 18.03 -11.92
CA LYS A 168 -9.05 17.77 -12.60
C LYS A 168 -9.07 18.46 -13.93
#